data_bc91a61225183c3edebfc417660b07de
#
_entry.id   bc91a61225183c3edebfc417660b07de
#
_cell.length_a   1.000
_cell.length_b   1.000
_cell.length_c   1.000
_cell.angle_alpha   90.00
_cell.angle_beta   90.00
_cell.angle_gamma   90.00
#
_symmetry.space_group_name_H-M   'P 1'
#
loop_
_entity.id
_entity.type
_entity.pdbx_description
1 polymer ?
#
loop_
_entity_poly.entity_id
_entity_poly.type
_entity_poly.pdbx_seq_one_letter_code
_entity_poly.pdbx_strand_id
1 'polypeptide(L)'
;ISVRKVEGQIDDLVSEVFKEVENKHKVLITTLTKKMAEDLTDYMKDVGIKVRYLHSDIDTLERAEIIRDMRLDVFDVLVGINLLREGLDIPEITLVAILDADKEGFLRSTTSLIQTIGRAARNSEGRVIMYADRITDSMKAAIDETYRRRQIQEAYNKEHNITPTTIKKAVRDLIAISKAASEESKKLEKDPESMEDKELEKLAKDLDKAMKKAATELNFEEAARLRDRLLEVKKILFDRE
;
A
#
# COMPACT_ATOMS: atom_id res chain seq x y z
N ILE A 1 19.82 -11.45 -2.36
CA ILE A 1 19.58 -10.73 -3.62
C ILE A 1 20.22 -11.52 -4.75
N SER A 2 19.48 -11.76 -5.84
CA SER A 2 20.01 -12.33 -7.07
C SER A 2 19.78 -11.37 -8.25
N VAL A 3 20.75 -11.29 -9.16
CA VAL A 3 20.61 -10.54 -10.41
C VAL A 3 20.51 -11.55 -11.54
N ARG A 4 19.47 -11.42 -12.37
CA ARG A 4 19.19 -12.32 -13.51
C ARG A 4 19.05 -11.49 -14.78
N LYS A 5 19.22 -12.10 -15.94
CA LYS A 5 19.13 -11.43 -17.24
C LYS A 5 17.70 -10.95 -17.53
N VAL A 6 17.60 -9.89 -18.32
CA VAL A 6 16.28 -9.36 -18.79
C VAL A 6 15.67 -10.29 -19.83
N GLU A 7 16.48 -10.93 -20.66
CA GLU A 7 15.99 -11.93 -21.61
C GLU A 7 15.32 -13.09 -20.88
N GLY A 8 14.06 -13.38 -21.21
CA GLY A 8 13.25 -14.40 -20.54
C GLY A 8 12.77 -14.03 -19.13
N GLN A 9 12.90 -12.77 -18.72
CA GLN A 9 12.54 -12.32 -17.35
C GLN A 9 11.11 -12.66 -16.96
N ILE A 10 10.16 -12.63 -17.89
CA ILE A 10 8.75 -12.89 -17.58
C ILE A 10 8.52 -14.37 -17.27
N ASP A 11 9.07 -15.27 -18.09
CA ASP A 11 8.94 -16.71 -17.89
C ASP A 11 9.62 -17.16 -16.59
N ASP A 12 10.83 -16.65 -16.34
CA ASP A 12 11.56 -16.91 -15.10
C ASP A 12 10.80 -16.38 -13.88
N LEU A 13 10.26 -15.15 -13.96
CA LEU A 13 9.45 -14.52 -12.91
C LEU A 13 8.22 -15.36 -12.62
N VAL A 14 7.46 -15.77 -13.63
CA VAL A 14 6.25 -16.56 -13.46
C VAL A 14 6.58 -17.91 -12.81
N SER A 15 7.68 -18.56 -13.20
CA SER A 15 8.15 -19.79 -12.56
C SER A 15 8.47 -19.58 -11.07
N GLU A 16 9.12 -18.46 -10.71
CA GLU A 16 9.39 -18.13 -9.31
C GLU A 16 8.12 -17.79 -8.53
N VAL A 17 7.18 -17.09 -9.16
CA VAL A 17 5.87 -16.78 -8.56
C VAL A 17 5.11 -18.05 -8.24
N PHE A 18 5.04 -19.02 -9.16
CA PHE A 18 4.36 -20.31 -8.87
C PHE A 18 4.96 -21.01 -7.66
N LYS A 19 6.29 -21.03 -7.51
CA LYS A 19 6.95 -21.62 -6.34
C LYS A 19 6.54 -20.93 -5.03
N GLU A 20 6.44 -19.60 -5.04
CA GLU A 20 6.01 -18.85 -3.86
C GLU A 20 4.53 -19.10 -3.55
N VAL A 21 3.66 -19.08 -4.55
CA VAL A 21 2.22 -19.31 -4.39
C VAL A 21 1.92 -20.71 -3.87
N GLU A 22 2.62 -21.74 -4.35
CA GLU A 22 2.52 -23.12 -3.83
C GLU A 22 2.85 -23.19 -2.32
N ASN A 23 3.79 -22.37 -1.87
CA ASN A 23 4.17 -22.26 -0.45
C ASN A 23 3.28 -21.29 0.35
N LYS A 24 2.22 -20.74 -0.25
CA LYS A 24 1.33 -19.72 0.34
C LYS A 24 2.04 -18.43 0.73
N HIS A 25 3.06 -18.09 -0.01
CA HIS A 25 3.85 -16.88 0.15
C HIS A 25 3.27 -15.74 -0.71
N LYS A 26 3.67 -14.50 -0.39
CA LYS A 26 3.26 -13.30 -1.13
C LYS A 26 4.41 -12.72 -1.93
N VAL A 27 4.09 -12.24 -3.12
CA VAL A 27 5.08 -11.70 -4.07
C VAL A 27 4.77 -10.24 -4.40
N LEU A 28 5.81 -9.43 -4.42
CA LEU A 28 5.76 -8.04 -4.83
C LEU A 28 6.59 -7.86 -6.10
N ILE A 29 5.99 -7.29 -7.15
CA ILE A 29 6.66 -7.07 -8.44
C ILE A 29 6.65 -5.58 -8.77
N THR A 30 7.81 -5.02 -9.09
CA THR A 30 7.93 -3.62 -9.52
C THR A 30 8.27 -3.52 -10.99
N THR A 31 7.48 -2.72 -11.71
CA THR A 31 7.67 -2.39 -13.13
C THR A 31 8.07 -0.93 -13.31
N LEU A 32 8.40 -0.51 -14.52
CA LEU A 32 8.74 0.87 -14.85
C LEU A 32 7.55 1.69 -15.34
N THR A 33 6.59 1.05 -16.00
CA THR A 33 5.47 1.75 -16.63
C THR A 33 4.13 1.14 -16.23
N LYS A 34 3.07 1.95 -16.32
CA LYS A 34 1.69 1.55 -16.08
C LYS A 34 1.28 0.42 -17.04
N LYS A 35 1.56 0.60 -18.32
CA LYS A 35 1.27 -0.40 -19.34
C LYS A 35 1.93 -1.75 -19.04
N MET A 36 3.22 -1.75 -18.69
CA MET A 36 3.93 -2.99 -18.34
C MET A 36 3.31 -3.67 -17.11
N ALA A 37 2.87 -2.91 -16.12
CA ALA A 37 2.21 -3.47 -14.95
C ALA A 37 0.84 -4.07 -15.29
N GLU A 38 0.05 -3.41 -16.14
CA GLU A 38 -1.24 -3.88 -16.63
C GLU A 38 -1.08 -5.17 -17.46
N ASP A 39 -0.21 -5.13 -18.50
CA ASP A 39 0.05 -6.27 -19.38
C ASP A 39 0.53 -7.51 -18.57
N LEU A 40 1.44 -7.29 -17.61
CA LEU A 40 1.94 -8.36 -16.75
C LEU A 40 0.85 -8.91 -15.83
N THR A 41 0.00 -8.03 -15.28
CA THR A 41 -1.11 -8.44 -14.42
C THR A 41 -2.11 -9.31 -15.19
N ASP A 42 -2.44 -8.92 -16.40
CA ASP A 42 -3.39 -9.68 -17.23
C ASP A 42 -2.78 -11.02 -17.66
N TYR A 43 -1.52 -11.05 -18.07
CA TYR A 43 -0.82 -12.29 -18.36
C TYR A 43 -0.79 -13.26 -17.16
N MET A 44 -0.50 -12.74 -15.95
CA MET A 44 -0.50 -13.57 -14.75
C MET A 44 -1.89 -14.12 -14.39
N LYS A 45 -2.96 -13.36 -14.64
CA LYS A 45 -4.35 -13.84 -14.49
C LYS A 45 -4.64 -14.97 -15.47
N ASP A 46 -4.23 -14.81 -16.73
CA ASP A 46 -4.46 -15.79 -17.79
C ASP A 46 -3.79 -17.14 -17.49
N VAL A 47 -2.65 -17.13 -16.81
CA VAL A 47 -1.97 -18.35 -16.33
C VAL A 47 -2.45 -18.83 -14.96
N GLY A 48 -3.53 -18.24 -14.41
CA GLY A 48 -4.20 -18.69 -13.19
C GLY A 48 -3.63 -18.17 -11.88
N ILE A 49 -2.76 -17.17 -11.89
CA ILE A 49 -2.20 -16.53 -10.69
C ILE A 49 -3.19 -15.49 -10.16
N LYS A 50 -3.46 -15.51 -8.86
CA LYS A 50 -4.25 -14.48 -8.19
C LYS A 50 -3.40 -13.22 -7.99
N VAL A 51 -3.57 -12.26 -8.87
CA VAL A 51 -2.76 -11.04 -8.94
C VAL A 51 -3.63 -9.79 -8.93
N ARG A 52 -3.14 -8.73 -8.29
CA ARG A 52 -3.69 -7.38 -8.39
C ARG A 52 -2.62 -6.38 -8.79
N TYR A 53 -3.06 -5.28 -9.37
CA TYR A 53 -2.26 -4.15 -9.78
C TYR A 53 -2.49 -2.96 -8.87
N LEU A 54 -1.41 -2.27 -8.49
CA LEU A 54 -1.43 -1.04 -7.69
C LEU A 54 -0.77 0.10 -8.47
N HIS A 55 -1.53 1.16 -8.74
CA HIS A 55 -1.04 2.36 -9.44
C HIS A 55 -1.20 3.64 -8.60
N SER A 56 -0.66 4.76 -9.11
CA SER A 56 -0.64 6.03 -8.40
C SER A 56 -2.02 6.68 -8.20
N ASP A 57 -2.97 6.33 -9.08
CA ASP A 57 -4.30 6.98 -9.13
C ASP A 57 -5.31 6.27 -8.21
N ILE A 58 -4.92 5.17 -7.57
CA ILE A 58 -5.74 4.45 -6.59
C ILE A 58 -5.83 5.30 -5.31
N ASP A 59 -7.04 5.50 -4.82
CA ASP A 59 -7.28 6.26 -3.61
C ASP A 59 -6.76 5.53 -2.35
N THR A 60 -6.72 6.25 -1.24
CA THR A 60 -6.15 5.72 0.02
C THR A 60 -6.98 4.55 0.58
N LEU A 61 -8.31 4.57 0.39
CA LEU A 61 -9.19 3.50 0.87
C LEU A 61 -9.04 2.24 0.05
N GLU A 62 -9.09 2.35 -1.27
CA GLU A 62 -8.89 1.23 -2.19
C GLU A 62 -7.51 0.61 -2.00
N ARG A 63 -6.47 1.45 -1.78
CA ARG A 63 -5.12 0.98 -1.45
C ARG A 63 -5.10 0.16 -0.17
N ALA A 64 -5.77 0.62 0.89
CA ALA A 64 -5.87 -0.10 2.14
C ALA A 64 -6.62 -1.43 1.98
N GLU A 65 -7.66 -1.47 1.14
CA GLU A 65 -8.38 -2.70 0.79
C GLU A 65 -7.49 -3.70 0.05
N ILE A 66 -6.70 -3.25 -0.94
CA ILE A 66 -5.76 -4.10 -1.67
C ILE A 66 -4.74 -4.72 -0.71
N ILE A 67 -4.15 -3.92 0.20
CA ILE A 67 -3.17 -4.42 1.17
C ILE A 67 -3.82 -5.43 2.13
N ARG A 68 -5.02 -5.15 2.63
CA ARG A 68 -5.78 -6.06 3.49
C ARG A 68 -6.09 -7.37 2.78
N ASP A 69 -6.59 -7.30 1.56
CA ASP A 69 -6.98 -8.47 0.76
C ASP A 69 -5.79 -9.38 0.47
N MET A 70 -4.61 -8.80 0.19
CA MET A 70 -3.36 -9.56 0.05
C MET A 70 -3.01 -10.30 1.35
N ARG A 71 -3.17 -9.66 2.49
CA ARG A 71 -2.88 -10.25 3.81
C ARG A 71 -3.93 -11.27 4.26
N LEU A 72 -5.14 -11.21 3.69
CA LEU A 72 -6.24 -12.17 3.90
C LEU A 72 -6.28 -13.30 2.86
N ASP A 73 -5.21 -13.50 2.09
CA ASP A 73 -5.07 -14.55 1.08
C ASP A 73 -6.10 -14.48 -0.07
N VAL A 74 -6.69 -13.29 -0.31
CA VAL A 74 -7.59 -13.08 -1.46
C VAL A 74 -6.82 -13.16 -2.77
N PHE A 75 -5.58 -12.67 -2.77
CA PHE A 75 -4.63 -12.79 -3.88
C PHE A 75 -3.19 -12.91 -3.35
N ASP A 76 -2.25 -13.34 -4.23
CA ASP A 76 -0.90 -13.72 -3.84
C ASP A 76 0.18 -12.79 -4.39
N VAL A 77 -0.11 -12.10 -5.50
CA VAL A 77 0.85 -11.26 -6.22
C VAL A 77 0.36 -9.83 -6.33
N LEU A 78 1.21 -8.87 -5.96
CA LEU A 78 0.97 -7.45 -6.14
C LEU A 78 1.96 -6.89 -7.15
N VAL A 79 1.45 -6.34 -8.26
CA VAL A 79 2.25 -5.65 -9.28
C VAL A 79 2.06 -4.16 -9.14
N GLY A 80 3.13 -3.38 -9.29
CA GLY A 80 3.00 -1.92 -9.29
C GLY A 80 4.25 -1.20 -9.77
N ILE A 81 4.12 0.09 -10.05
CA ILE A 81 5.20 0.94 -10.58
C ILE A 81 6.05 1.48 -9.44
N ASN A 82 5.45 2.22 -8.54
CA ASN A 82 6.09 2.87 -7.40
C ASN A 82 5.44 2.39 -6.11
N LEU A 83 5.87 1.22 -5.67
CA LEU A 83 5.39 0.60 -4.45
C LEU A 83 6.11 1.15 -3.20
N LEU A 84 6.91 2.23 -3.37
CA LEU A 84 7.67 2.88 -2.30
C LEU A 84 6.83 3.85 -1.48
N ARG A 85 5.66 4.27 -1.98
CA ARG A 85 4.77 5.18 -1.26
C ARG A 85 4.37 4.57 0.09
N GLU A 86 4.19 5.43 1.07
CA GLU A 86 3.89 5.11 2.46
C GLU A 86 2.77 4.08 2.62
N GLY A 87 2.89 3.20 3.59
CA GLY A 87 1.84 2.28 3.99
C GLY A 87 1.92 0.85 3.47
N LEU A 88 2.85 0.48 2.58
CA LEU A 88 3.07 -0.92 2.21
C LEU A 88 3.86 -1.65 3.31
N ASP A 89 3.15 -2.11 4.32
CA ASP A 89 3.70 -2.92 5.40
C ASP A 89 3.06 -4.32 5.37
N ILE A 90 3.61 -5.18 4.52
CA ILE A 90 3.15 -6.55 4.30
C ILE A 90 4.27 -7.49 4.69
N PRO A 91 4.33 -7.95 5.96
CA PRO A 91 5.40 -8.85 6.42
C PRO A 91 5.32 -10.25 5.78
N GLU A 92 4.23 -10.59 5.16
CA GLU A 92 4.00 -11.85 4.46
C GLU A 92 4.73 -11.95 3.11
N ILE A 93 5.35 -10.85 2.61
CA ILE A 93 6.11 -10.84 1.37
C ILE A 93 7.42 -11.61 1.54
N THR A 94 7.60 -12.67 0.75
CA THR A 94 8.83 -13.47 0.68
C THR A 94 9.65 -13.18 -0.55
N LEU A 95 9.02 -12.79 -1.65
CA LEU A 95 9.71 -12.45 -2.89
C LEU A 95 9.40 -11.02 -3.33
N VAL A 96 10.46 -10.27 -3.59
CA VAL A 96 10.39 -8.98 -4.29
C VAL A 96 11.10 -9.12 -5.62
N ALA A 97 10.40 -8.91 -6.73
CA ALA A 97 10.96 -8.92 -8.07
C ALA A 97 11.02 -7.49 -8.63
N ILE A 98 12.16 -7.11 -9.17
CA ILE A 98 12.41 -5.80 -9.76
C ILE A 98 12.73 -6.01 -11.24
N LEU A 99 11.76 -5.69 -12.10
CA LEU A 99 11.95 -5.80 -13.55
C LEU A 99 12.74 -4.59 -14.07
N ASP A 100 13.54 -4.81 -15.09
CA ASP A 100 14.37 -3.77 -15.73
C ASP A 100 15.12 -2.92 -14.70
N ALA A 101 15.83 -3.58 -13.77
CA ALA A 101 16.52 -2.93 -12.68
C ALA A 101 17.69 -2.07 -13.12
N ASP A 102 18.23 -2.30 -14.32
CA ASP A 102 19.31 -1.54 -14.93
C ASP A 102 18.85 -0.31 -15.74
N LYS A 103 17.57 -0.06 -15.82
CA LYS A 103 17.04 1.15 -16.46
C LYS A 103 17.10 2.30 -15.47
N GLU A 104 18.22 3.03 -15.49
CA GLU A 104 18.44 4.14 -14.57
C GLU A 104 17.35 5.21 -14.63
N GLY A 105 17.02 5.76 -13.48
CA GLY A 105 15.98 6.77 -13.29
C GLY A 105 15.50 6.83 -11.86
N PHE A 106 14.54 7.69 -11.58
CA PHE A 106 14.01 7.90 -10.24
C PHE A 106 13.55 6.59 -9.55
N LEU A 107 12.88 5.71 -10.29
CA LEU A 107 12.36 4.42 -9.77
C LEU A 107 13.46 3.35 -9.58
N ARG A 108 14.65 3.57 -10.09
CA ARG A 108 15.81 2.67 -10.01
C ARG A 108 17.03 3.37 -9.42
N SER A 109 16.82 4.49 -8.73
CA SER A 109 17.87 5.13 -7.92
C SER A 109 18.28 4.24 -6.76
N THR A 110 19.48 4.45 -6.22
CA THR A 110 19.99 3.71 -5.05
C THR A 110 18.98 3.69 -3.90
N THR A 111 18.39 4.84 -3.57
CA THR A 111 17.40 4.96 -2.50
C THR A 111 16.14 4.15 -2.79
N SER A 112 15.61 4.25 -4.02
CA SER A 112 14.42 3.49 -4.44
C SER A 112 14.67 1.98 -4.38
N LEU A 113 15.83 1.53 -4.86
CA LEU A 113 16.20 0.10 -4.80
C LEU A 113 16.34 -0.39 -3.36
N ILE A 114 17.03 0.34 -2.48
CA ILE A 114 17.16 -0.03 -1.05
C ILE A 114 15.78 -0.15 -0.39
N GLN A 115 14.88 0.79 -0.63
CA GLN A 115 13.53 0.76 -0.07
C GLN A 115 12.70 -0.41 -0.59
N THR A 116 12.82 -0.72 -1.88
CA THR A 116 12.12 -1.85 -2.50
C THR A 116 12.65 -3.18 -1.96
N ILE A 117 13.96 -3.36 -1.92
CA ILE A 117 14.63 -4.53 -1.32
C ILE A 117 14.19 -4.70 0.14
N GLY A 118 14.09 -3.61 0.90
CA GLY A 118 13.69 -3.60 2.30
C GLY A 118 12.27 -4.13 2.56
N ARG A 119 11.43 -4.26 1.52
CA ARG A 119 10.10 -4.88 1.67
C ARG A 119 10.19 -6.39 1.95
N ALA A 120 11.18 -7.07 1.41
CA ALA A 120 11.43 -8.49 1.71
C ALA A 120 12.11 -8.70 3.08
N ALA A 121 12.75 -7.69 3.65
CA ALA A 121 13.55 -7.81 4.87
C ALA A 121 12.72 -8.06 6.16
N ARG A 122 11.39 -7.98 6.09
CA ARG A 122 10.49 -8.27 7.22
C ARG A 122 10.17 -9.75 7.38
N ASN A 123 10.49 -10.53 6.38
CA ASN A 123 10.34 -11.97 6.37
C ASN A 123 11.71 -12.65 6.49
N SER A 124 11.82 -13.64 7.35
CA SER A 124 13.07 -14.41 7.53
C SER A 124 13.51 -15.16 6.26
N GLU A 125 12.55 -15.50 5.41
CA GLU A 125 12.76 -16.16 4.11
C GLU A 125 12.76 -15.17 2.94
N GLY A 126 12.76 -13.86 3.25
CA GLY A 126 12.69 -12.79 2.26
C GLY A 126 13.85 -12.82 1.26
N ARG A 127 13.53 -12.82 -0.02
CA ARG A 127 14.48 -12.78 -1.14
C ARG A 127 14.11 -11.76 -2.18
N VAL A 128 15.11 -11.33 -2.95
CA VAL A 128 14.95 -10.31 -4.00
C VAL A 128 15.58 -10.80 -5.29
N ILE A 129 14.85 -10.65 -6.39
CA ILE A 129 15.35 -10.87 -7.75
C ILE A 129 15.34 -9.53 -8.49
N MET A 130 16.48 -9.17 -9.05
CA MET A 130 16.63 -8.02 -9.93
C MET A 130 16.88 -8.54 -11.35
N TYR A 131 16.02 -8.16 -12.30
CA TYR A 131 16.26 -8.47 -13.70
C TYR A 131 17.01 -7.31 -14.36
N ALA A 132 18.21 -7.59 -14.82
CA ALA A 132 19.13 -6.59 -15.37
C ALA A 132 20.16 -7.27 -16.28
N ASP A 133 20.50 -6.62 -17.41
CA ASP A 133 21.57 -7.08 -18.29
C ASP A 133 22.95 -6.59 -17.83
N ARG A 134 22.96 -5.50 -17.04
CA ARG A 134 24.18 -4.94 -16.44
C ARG A 134 23.90 -4.46 -15.01
N ILE A 135 24.90 -4.52 -14.18
CA ILE A 135 24.84 -3.93 -12.84
C ILE A 135 25.21 -2.46 -12.96
N THR A 136 24.24 -1.59 -12.68
CA THR A 136 24.46 -0.12 -12.66
C THR A 136 25.08 0.32 -11.31
N ASP A 137 25.61 1.55 -11.26
CA ASP A 137 26.16 2.08 -10.02
C ASP A 137 25.10 2.16 -8.91
N SER A 138 23.87 2.52 -9.26
CA SER A 138 22.72 2.51 -8.33
C SER A 138 22.41 1.12 -7.78
N MET A 139 22.41 0.10 -8.63
CA MET A 139 22.22 -1.29 -8.22
C MET A 139 23.33 -1.76 -7.31
N LYS A 140 24.59 -1.50 -7.71
CA LYS A 140 25.75 -1.89 -6.92
C LYS A 140 25.70 -1.26 -5.53
N ALA A 141 25.49 0.05 -5.44
CA ALA A 141 25.39 0.76 -4.18
C ALA A 141 24.24 0.21 -3.29
N ALA A 142 23.08 -0.11 -3.88
CA ALA A 142 21.95 -0.67 -3.15
C ALA A 142 22.23 -2.10 -2.64
N ILE A 143 22.87 -2.92 -3.45
CA ILE A 143 23.25 -4.29 -3.09
C ILE A 143 24.31 -4.26 -1.96
N ASP A 144 25.36 -3.48 -2.14
CA ASP A 144 26.47 -3.37 -1.17
C ASP A 144 25.95 -2.86 0.18
N GLU A 145 25.12 -1.83 0.19
CA GLU A 145 24.52 -1.29 1.42
C GLU A 145 23.57 -2.30 2.09
N THR A 146 22.81 -3.05 1.31
CA THR A 146 21.93 -4.10 1.85
C THR A 146 22.75 -5.20 2.53
N TYR A 147 23.82 -5.67 1.91
CA TYR A 147 24.71 -6.68 2.51
C TYR A 147 25.44 -6.14 3.72
N ARG A 148 25.92 -4.88 3.68
CA ARG A 148 26.53 -4.23 4.84
C ARG A 148 25.59 -4.20 6.04
N ARG A 149 24.35 -3.79 5.85
CA ARG A 149 23.32 -3.77 6.93
C ARG A 149 23.05 -5.16 7.46
N ARG A 150 22.94 -6.13 6.57
CA ARG A 150 22.71 -7.53 6.94
C ARG A 150 23.85 -8.09 7.79
N GLN A 151 25.09 -7.87 7.40
CA GLN A 151 26.26 -8.32 8.17
C GLN A 151 26.28 -7.73 9.59
N ILE A 152 25.99 -6.44 9.73
CA ILE A 152 25.91 -5.79 11.05
C ILE A 152 24.80 -6.43 11.89
N GLN A 153 23.63 -6.65 11.31
CA GLN A 153 22.50 -7.26 12.01
C GLN A 153 22.80 -8.73 12.40
N GLU A 154 23.40 -9.49 11.52
CA GLU A 154 23.78 -10.88 11.79
C GLU A 154 24.84 -10.97 12.91
N ALA A 155 25.84 -10.08 12.92
CA ALA A 155 26.82 -9.99 13.98
C ALA A 155 26.16 -9.67 15.33
N TYR A 156 25.29 -8.67 15.36
CA TYR A 156 24.53 -8.29 16.55
C TYR A 156 23.64 -9.43 17.05
N ASN A 157 22.90 -10.07 16.16
CA ASN A 157 22.03 -11.20 16.50
C ASN A 157 22.82 -12.37 17.12
N LYS A 158 24.00 -12.66 16.55
CA LYS A 158 24.88 -13.72 17.04
C LYS A 158 25.42 -13.38 18.44
N GLU A 159 25.86 -12.15 18.66
CA GLU A 159 26.38 -11.69 19.96
C GLU A 159 25.30 -11.75 21.04
N HIS A 160 24.04 -11.44 20.71
CA HIS A 160 22.93 -11.39 21.66
C HIS A 160 22.07 -12.67 21.66
N ASN A 161 22.48 -13.74 20.97
CA ASN A 161 21.73 -15.01 20.84
C ASN A 161 20.28 -14.79 20.32
N ILE A 162 20.08 -13.85 19.37
CA ILE A 162 18.79 -13.56 18.76
C ILE A 162 18.61 -14.42 17.51
N THR A 163 17.55 -15.21 17.46
CA THR A 163 17.14 -15.92 16.24
C THR A 163 16.16 -15.06 15.48
N PRO A 164 16.46 -14.66 14.23
CA PRO A 164 15.53 -13.87 13.41
C PRO A 164 14.21 -14.62 13.19
N THR A 165 13.11 -13.94 13.36
CA THR A 165 11.77 -14.47 13.11
C THR A 165 10.98 -13.52 12.21
N THR A 166 10.08 -14.08 11.38
CA THR A 166 9.18 -13.29 10.57
C THR A 166 8.25 -12.46 11.45
N ILE A 167 8.09 -11.19 11.13
CA ILE A 167 7.17 -10.28 11.83
C ILE A 167 5.73 -10.75 11.59
N LYS A 168 4.99 -11.01 12.68
CA LYS A 168 3.56 -11.31 12.63
C LYS A 168 2.77 -10.09 13.08
N LYS A 169 1.98 -9.51 12.20
CA LYS A 169 1.06 -8.40 12.51
C LYS A 169 -0.38 -8.84 12.35
N ALA A 170 -1.24 -8.46 13.30
CA ALA A 170 -2.68 -8.61 13.13
C ALA A 170 -3.15 -7.76 11.94
N VAL A 171 -4.04 -8.32 11.11
CA VAL A 171 -4.72 -7.54 10.07
C VAL A 171 -5.74 -6.66 10.79
N ARG A 172 -5.43 -5.36 10.92
CA ARG A 172 -6.36 -4.40 11.51
C ARG A 172 -7.40 -4.01 10.48
N ASP A 173 -8.66 -4.02 10.90
CA ASP A 173 -9.79 -3.60 10.05
C ASP A 173 -9.88 -2.06 10.01
N LEU A 174 -8.84 -1.42 9.49
CA LEU A 174 -8.78 0.03 9.27
C LEU A 174 -9.93 0.51 8.36
N ILE A 175 -10.44 -0.40 7.53
CA ILE A 175 -11.52 -0.14 6.58
C ILE A 175 -12.87 -0.08 7.27
N ALA A 176 -13.11 -0.87 8.32
CA ALA A 176 -14.34 -0.75 9.10
C ALA A 176 -14.44 0.64 9.76
N ILE A 177 -13.30 1.15 10.25
CA ILE A 177 -13.21 2.49 10.85
C ILE A 177 -13.38 3.59 9.78
N SER A 178 -12.76 3.44 8.60
CA SER A 178 -12.85 4.44 7.54
C SER A 178 -14.17 4.36 6.75
N LYS A 179 -14.78 3.18 6.58
CA LYS A 179 -16.14 3.04 6.04
C LYS A 179 -17.18 3.64 6.98
N ALA A 180 -17.09 3.41 8.29
CA ALA A 180 -17.95 4.05 9.26
C ALA A 180 -17.80 5.58 9.22
N ALA A 181 -16.57 6.10 9.14
CA ALA A 181 -16.30 7.53 9.00
C ALA A 181 -16.80 8.10 7.66
N SER A 182 -16.68 7.35 6.55
CA SER A 182 -17.17 7.78 5.23
C SER A 182 -18.70 7.69 5.11
N GLU A 183 -19.35 6.73 5.75
CA GLU A 183 -20.81 6.66 5.85
C GLU A 183 -21.38 7.76 6.75
N GLU A 184 -20.67 8.11 7.81
CA GLU A 184 -20.98 9.25 8.65
C GLU A 184 -20.83 10.57 7.87
N SER A 185 -19.76 10.73 7.10
CA SER A 185 -19.55 11.88 6.21
C SER A 185 -20.63 11.97 5.11
N LYS A 186 -20.99 10.85 4.47
CA LYS A 186 -22.05 10.81 3.45
C LYS A 186 -23.43 11.14 4.01
N LYS A 187 -23.70 10.81 5.28
CA LYS A 187 -24.94 11.26 5.96
C LYS A 187 -24.96 12.76 6.21
N LEU A 188 -23.80 13.36 6.48
CA LEU A 188 -23.63 14.79 6.66
C LEU A 188 -23.66 15.59 5.35
N GLU A 189 -23.48 14.93 4.19
CA GLU A 189 -23.46 15.53 2.85
C GLU A 189 -24.84 15.52 2.12
N LYS A 190 -25.88 14.96 2.75
CA LYS A 190 -27.22 15.02 2.16
C LYS A 190 -27.66 16.47 1.96
N ASP A 191 -28.35 16.73 0.83
CA ASP A 191 -28.88 18.06 0.54
C ASP A 191 -29.92 18.49 1.59
N PRO A 192 -29.66 19.55 2.38
CA PRO A 192 -30.56 19.97 3.45
C PRO A 192 -31.93 20.44 2.95
N GLU A 193 -32.00 20.94 1.71
CA GLU A 193 -33.28 21.45 1.16
C GLU A 193 -34.34 20.35 0.95
N SER A 194 -33.88 19.08 0.77
CA SER A 194 -34.73 17.91 0.57
C SER A 194 -35.14 17.18 1.86
N MET A 195 -34.71 17.66 3.03
CA MET A 195 -34.91 16.97 4.32
C MET A 195 -36.14 17.54 5.07
N GLU A 196 -36.78 16.67 5.88
CA GLU A 196 -37.81 17.12 6.84
C GLU A 196 -37.19 17.82 8.03
N ASP A 197 -37.95 18.70 8.73
CA ASP A 197 -37.44 19.52 9.83
C ASP A 197 -36.82 18.70 10.98
N LYS A 198 -37.40 17.54 11.30
CA LYS A 198 -36.82 16.62 12.29
C LYS A 198 -35.47 16.03 11.86
N GLU A 199 -35.29 15.80 10.57
CA GLU A 199 -34.02 15.31 10.02
C GLU A 199 -32.97 16.42 9.98
N LEU A 200 -33.39 17.67 9.67
CA LEU A 200 -32.53 18.86 9.73
C LEU A 200 -32.05 19.16 11.13
N GLU A 201 -32.92 19.09 12.15
CA GLU A 201 -32.51 19.25 13.54
C GLU A 201 -31.48 18.20 14.00
N LYS A 202 -31.68 16.95 13.57
CA LYS A 202 -30.72 15.87 13.83
C LYS A 202 -29.40 16.11 13.11
N LEU A 203 -29.44 16.49 11.85
CA LEU A 203 -28.25 16.84 11.07
C LEU A 203 -27.47 17.99 11.70
N ALA A 204 -28.15 19.04 12.19
CA ALA A 204 -27.53 20.17 12.88
C ALA A 204 -26.79 19.71 14.16
N LYS A 205 -27.38 18.80 14.94
CA LYS A 205 -26.73 18.23 16.15
C LYS A 205 -25.50 17.38 15.79
N ASP A 206 -25.60 16.57 14.73
CA ASP A 206 -24.51 15.70 14.28
C ASP A 206 -23.34 16.53 13.71
N LEU A 207 -23.62 17.59 12.93
CA LEU A 207 -22.63 18.57 12.43
C LEU A 207 -21.92 19.31 13.58
N ASP A 208 -22.65 19.78 14.59
CA ASP A 208 -22.05 20.45 15.77
C ASP A 208 -21.10 19.53 16.53
N LYS A 209 -21.50 18.28 16.70
CA LYS A 209 -20.66 17.25 17.35
C LYS A 209 -19.41 16.92 16.55
N ALA A 210 -19.55 16.74 15.23
CA ALA A 210 -18.44 16.46 14.32
C ALA A 210 -17.46 17.65 14.26
N MET A 211 -17.98 18.89 14.18
CA MET A 211 -17.18 20.12 14.21
C MET A 211 -16.33 20.22 15.49
N LYS A 212 -16.94 20.00 16.64
CA LYS A 212 -16.23 20.04 17.93
C LYS A 212 -15.15 18.96 18.02
N LYS A 213 -15.44 17.76 17.50
CA LYS A 213 -14.47 16.66 17.43
C LYS A 213 -13.28 17.02 16.53
N ALA A 214 -13.52 17.52 15.31
CA ALA A 214 -12.47 17.97 14.40
C ALA A 214 -11.60 19.08 15.01
N ALA A 215 -12.21 20.02 15.74
CA ALA A 215 -11.48 21.07 16.45
C ALA A 215 -10.59 20.50 17.57
N THR A 216 -11.07 19.50 18.31
CA THR A 216 -10.28 18.82 19.36
C THR A 216 -9.11 18.06 18.78
N GLU A 217 -9.26 17.50 17.59
CA GLU A 217 -8.21 16.79 16.83
C GLU A 217 -7.28 17.74 16.08
N LEU A 218 -7.40 19.06 16.29
CA LEU A 218 -6.63 20.12 15.61
C LEU A 218 -6.78 20.16 14.08
N ASN A 219 -7.83 19.54 13.53
CA ASN A 219 -8.18 19.59 12.13
C ASN A 219 -9.06 20.82 11.84
N PHE A 220 -8.44 22.00 11.82
CA PHE A 220 -9.15 23.28 11.74
C PHE A 220 -9.83 23.51 10.37
N GLU A 221 -9.29 22.93 9.31
CA GLU A 221 -9.87 23.04 7.97
C GLU A 221 -11.22 22.28 7.90
N GLU A 222 -11.25 21.04 8.37
CA GLU A 222 -12.48 20.26 8.48
C GLU A 222 -13.47 20.85 9.48
N ALA A 223 -13.00 21.35 10.61
CA ALA A 223 -13.87 22.06 11.58
C ALA A 223 -14.51 23.30 10.96
N ALA A 224 -13.80 24.06 10.13
CA ALA A 224 -14.34 25.24 9.40
C ALA A 224 -15.41 24.81 8.39
N ARG A 225 -15.16 23.77 7.59
CA ARG A 225 -16.12 23.22 6.63
C ARG A 225 -17.42 22.76 7.31
N LEU A 226 -17.30 22.02 8.40
CA LEU A 226 -18.45 21.56 9.17
C LEU A 226 -19.23 22.71 9.83
N ARG A 227 -18.55 23.77 10.29
CA ARG A 227 -19.17 24.98 10.79
C ARG A 227 -20.00 25.68 9.73
N ASP A 228 -19.44 25.85 8.53
CA ASP A 228 -20.12 26.56 7.46
C ASP A 228 -21.38 25.78 7.03
N ARG A 229 -21.28 24.45 6.97
CA ARG A 229 -22.42 23.57 6.72
C ARG A 229 -23.48 23.63 7.82
N LEU A 230 -23.08 23.67 9.09
CA LEU A 230 -23.99 23.83 10.23
C LEU A 230 -24.76 25.15 10.16
N LEU A 231 -24.11 26.23 9.75
CA LEU A 231 -24.76 27.54 9.58
C LEU A 231 -25.81 27.51 8.45
N GLU A 232 -25.53 26.83 7.36
CA GLU A 232 -26.46 26.61 6.24
C GLU A 232 -27.71 25.87 6.72
N VAL A 233 -27.55 24.73 7.41
CA VAL A 233 -28.65 23.93 7.94
C VAL A 233 -29.51 24.74 8.94
N LYS A 234 -28.87 25.49 9.84
CA LYS A 234 -29.57 26.35 10.80
C LYS A 234 -30.37 27.49 10.12
N LYS A 235 -29.83 28.03 9.03
CA LYS A 235 -30.53 29.05 8.25
C LYS A 235 -31.78 28.47 7.61
N ILE A 236 -31.70 27.27 7.02
CA ILE A 236 -32.86 26.59 6.41
C ILE A 236 -33.94 26.30 7.47
N LEU A 237 -33.56 25.86 8.67
CA LEU A 237 -34.50 25.64 9.77
C LEU A 237 -35.18 26.93 10.19
N PHE A 238 -34.44 28.03 10.31
CA PHE A 238 -34.98 29.34 10.68
C PHE A 238 -35.93 29.91 9.61
N ASP A 239 -35.64 29.71 8.32
CA ASP A 239 -36.47 30.16 7.19
C ASP A 239 -37.76 29.31 7.05
N ARG A 240 -37.86 28.16 7.73
CA ARG A 240 -39.06 27.30 7.73
C ARG A 240 -39.96 27.46 8.97
N GLU A 241 -39.45 28.10 10.05
CA GLU A 241 -40.23 28.50 11.23
C GLU A 241 -41.03 29.79 10.94
#